data_7009f1231511d037b6929e5906e155a5
#
_entry.id   7009f1231511d037b6929e5906e155a5
#
_cell.length_a   1.000
_cell.length_b   1.000
_cell.length_c   1.000
_cell.angle_alpha   90.00
_cell.angle_beta   90.00
_cell.angle_gamma   90.00
#
_symmetry.space_group_name_H-M   'P 1'
#
loop_
_entity.id
_entity.type
_entity.pdbx_description
1 polymer ?
#
loop_
_entity_poly.entity_id
_entity_poly.type
_entity_poly.pdbx_seq_one_letter_code
_entity_poly.pdbx_strand_id
1 'polypeptide(L)'
;MFKNKDLKSVVLALAGANGTSGNENEAALLAKSMLEEYMPAHIDALGSVCGDTGGDGVHIMLDAHIDRIGMTVTAIDDSGFIKFERVGGMDARVLAAEQVTVWGDEPLFGVITSTPPHLASGDDDKKAKKIEDLSIDVGMTADEVKKIVRPGMRITCLLYTSPSPRD
;
A
#
# COMPACT_ATOMS: atom_id res chain seq x y z
N MET A 1 17.70 23.53 -6.84
CA MET A 1 16.54 24.40 -7.14
C MET A 1 15.59 23.60 -8.00
N PHE A 2 14.45 23.15 -7.46
CA PHE A 2 13.49 22.31 -8.16
C PHE A 2 12.96 23.04 -9.40
N LYS A 3 13.33 22.57 -10.58
CA LYS A 3 12.85 23.14 -11.83
C LYS A 3 11.34 22.85 -11.96
N ASN A 4 10.52 23.83 -11.59
CA ASN A 4 9.10 23.92 -11.90
C ASN A 4 8.11 22.82 -11.38
N LYS A 5 8.52 21.88 -10.51
CA LYS A 5 7.54 21.04 -9.82
C LYS A 5 7.33 21.57 -8.40
N ASP A 6 6.08 21.83 -8.07
CA ASP A 6 5.67 22.12 -6.69
C ASP A 6 6.00 20.90 -5.82
N LEU A 7 6.66 21.10 -4.69
CA LEU A 7 7.00 20.03 -3.74
C LEU A 7 5.76 19.19 -3.37
N LYS A 8 4.61 19.84 -3.22
CA LYS A 8 3.34 19.15 -2.97
C LYS A 8 3.01 18.12 -4.06
N SER A 9 3.19 18.49 -5.32
CA SER A 9 2.93 17.58 -6.45
C SER A 9 3.87 16.37 -6.45
N VAL A 10 5.15 16.57 -6.08
CA VAL A 10 6.13 15.47 -5.95
C VAL A 10 5.74 14.53 -4.82
N VAL A 11 5.41 15.08 -3.64
CA VAL A 11 4.99 14.29 -2.47
C VAL A 11 3.71 13.50 -2.77
N LEU A 12 2.70 14.14 -3.38
CA LEU A 12 1.45 13.47 -3.71
C LEU A 12 1.65 12.35 -4.75
N ALA A 13 2.51 12.56 -5.74
CA ALA A 13 2.80 11.54 -6.74
C ALA A 13 3.50 10.32 -6.13
N LEU A 14 4.53 10.53 -5.31
CA LEU A 14 5.26 9.44 -4.64
C LEU A 14 4.39 8.74 -3.61
N ALA A 15 3.61 9.48 -2.82
CA ALA A 15 2.69 8.90 -1.83
C ALA A 15 1.52 8.14 -2.47
N GLY A 16 1.13 8.52 -3.70
CA GLY A 16 0.08 7.83 -4.45
C GLY A 16 0.55 6.61 -5.23
N ALA A 17 1.86 6.45 -5.43
CA ALA A 17 2.40 5.31 -6.15
C ALA A 17 2.16 3.99 -5.41
N ASN A 18 1.95 2.91 -6.17
CA ASN A 18 1.90 1.57 -5.60
C ASN A 18 3.31 1.12 -5.23
N GLY A 19 3.56 0.95 -3.94
CA GLY A 19 4.90 0.68 -3.41
C GLY A 19 4.84 0.06 -2.01
N THR A 20 4.07 -1.02 -1.84
CA THR A 20 4.09 -1.78 -0.58
C THR A 20 5.42 -2.51 -0.43
N SER A 21 5.90 -2.68 0.82
CA SER A 21 7.15 -3.38 1.12
C SER A 21 7.24 -4.73 0.39
N GLY A 22 8.33 -4.92 -0.36
CA GLY A 22 8.56 -6.07 -1.24
C GLY A 22 7.83 -6.02 -2.60
N ASN A 23 7.22 -4.88 -2.95
CA ASN A 23 6.66 -4.63 -4.28
C ASN A 23 6.72 -3.12 -4.62
N GLU A 24 7.90 -2.54 -4.54
CA GLU A 24 8.14 -1.10 -4.67
C GLU A 24 8.40 -0.65 -6.11
N ASN A 25 8.33 -1.55 -7.09
CA ASN A 25 8.76 -1.28 -8.47
C ASN A 25 8.15 -0.03 -9.09
N GLU A 26 6.85 0.20 -8.90
CA GLU A 26 6.16 1.37 -9.47
C GLU A 26 6.66 2.67 -8.80
N ALA A 27 6.76 2.67 -7.47
CA ALA A 27 7.29 3.81 -6.72
C ALA A 27 8.77 4.07 -7.07
N ALA A 28 9.58 3.01 -7.23
CA ALA A 28 10.98 3.12 -7.61
C ALA A 28 11.16 3.69 -9.03
N LEU A 29 10.37 3.23 -10.00
CA LEU A 29 10.39 3.76 -11.37
C LEU A 29 9.98 5.23 -11.41
N LEU A 30 8.96 5.62 -10.64
CA LEU A 30 8.53 7.00 -10.52
C LEU A 30 9.62 7.88 -9.89
N ALA A 31 10.21 7.44 -8.78
CA ALA A 31 11.29 8.17 -8.11
C ALA A 31 12.52 8.30 -9.02
N LYS A 32 12.89 7.22 -9.71
CA LYS A 32 13.97 7.24 -10.71
C LYS A 32 13.71 8.31 -11.77
N SER A 33 12.52 8.30 -12.37
CA SER A 33 12.18 9.28 -13.42
C SER A 33 12.25 10.74 -12.93
N MET A 34 11.91 10.97 -11.66
CA MET A 34 12.02 12.29 -11.04
C MET A 34 13.46 12.68 -10.76
N LEU A 35 14.31 11.73 -10.32
CA LEU A 35 15.74 11.99 -10.08
C LEU A 35 16.51 12.23 -11.39
N GLU A 36 16.17 11.56 -12.48
CA GLU A 36 16.80 11.71 -13.79
C GLU A 36 16.65 13.14 -14.39
N GLU A 37 15.73 13.92 -13.87
CA GLU A 37 15.64 15.36 -14.23
C GLU A 37 16.82 16.19 -13.69
N TYR A 38 17.56 15.66 -12.69
CA TYR A 38 18.61 16.39 -11.97
C TYR A 38 19.97 15.72 -12.05
N MET A 39 20.01 14.39 -12.13
CA MET A 39 21.23 13.60 -12.09
C MET A 39 21.03 12.22 -12.76
N PRO A 40 22.09 11.56 -13.23
CA PRO A 40 21.99 10.14 -13.62
C PRO A 40 21.45 9.30 -12.45
N ALA A 41 20.43 8.48 -12.71
CA ALA A 41 19.83 7.61 -11.70
C ALA A 41 19.65 6.20 -12.22
N HIS A 42 19.77 5.21 -11.33
CA HIS A 42 19.56 3.81 -11.63
C HIS A 42 18.83 3.10 -10.48
N ILE A 43 18.28 1.94 -10.77
CA ILE A 43 17.74 1.03 -9.75
C ILE A 43 18.76 -0.09 -9.58
N ASP A 44 19.16 -0.33 -8.34
CA ASP A 44 20.11 -1.39 -8.01
C ASP A 44 19.45 -2.78 -7.93
N ALA A 45 20.24 -3.80 -7.62
CA ALA A 45 19.76 -5.17 -7.53
C ALA A 45 18.77 -5.43 -6.36
N LEU A 46 18.72 -4.53 -5.38
CA LEU A 46 17.80 -4.60 -4.25
C LEU A 46 16.52 -3.79 -4.49
N GLY A 47 16.44 -3.05 -5.62
CA GLY A 47 15.31 -2.17 -5.93
C GLY A 47 15.48 -0.74 -5.44
N SER A 48 16.62 -0.38 -4.83
CA SER A 48 16.91 0.98 -4.38
C SER A 48 17.15 1.91 -5.56
N VAL A 49 16.59 3.10 -5.51
CA VAL A 49 16.84 4.14 -6.51
C VAL A 49 18.05 4.96 -6.09
N CYS A 50 19.12 4.87 -6.85
CA CYS A 50 20.37 5.55 -6.58
C CYS A 50 20.64 6.63 -7.63
N GLY A 51 21.06 7.80 -7.18
CA GLY A 51 21.52 8.91 -8.04
C GLY A 51 22.80 9.52 -7.48
N ASP A 52 23.68 10.00 -8.36
CA ASP A 52 24.92 10.68 -7.98
C ASP A 52 25.07 11.98 -8.77
N THR A 53 25.28 13.07 -8.05
CA THR A 53 25.52 14.40 -8.65
C THR A 53 26.95 14.57 -9.16
N GLY A 54 27.83 13.62 -8.86
CA GLY A 54 29.26 13.71 -9.17
C GLY A 54 30.00 14.77 -8.32
N GLY A 55 31.29 14.86 -8.55
CA GLY A 55 32.18 15.85 -7.90
C GLY A 55 33.32 15.21 -7.11
N ASP A 56 34.36 16.00 -6.84
CA ASP A 56 35.59 15.53 -6.17
C ASP A 56 35.67 15.94 -4.68
N GLY A 57 34.55 16.43 -4.12
CA GLY A 57 34.48 16.92 -2.75
C GLY A 57 34.15 15.83 -1.73
N VAL A 58 33.67 16.26 -0.56
CA VAL A 58 33.15 15.36 0.46
C VAL A 58 31.87 14.70 -0.05
N HIS A 59 31.84 13.38 0.00
CA HIS A 59 30.65 12.62 -0.37
C HIS A 59 29.67 12.60 0.80
N ILE A 60 28.44 13.02 0.54
CA ILE A 60 27.31 12.97 1.47
C ILE A 60 26.25 12.07 0.88
N MET A 61 25.86 11.01 1.59
CA MET A 61 24.75 10.13 1.21
C MET A 61 23.48 10.61 1.91
N LEU A 62 22.41 10.81 1.12
CA LEU A 62 21.06 11.01 1.62
C LEU A 62 20.30 9.70 1.39
N ASP A 63 19.70 9.18 2.45
CA ASP A 63 18.96 7.92 2.42
C ASP A 63 17.53 8.13 2.95
N ALA A 64 16.55 7.57 2.25
CA ALA A 64 15.14 7.61 2.64
C ALA A 64 14.44 6.38 2.09
N HIS A 65 13.52 5.78 2.88
CA HIS A 65 12.71 4.66 2.41
C HIS A 65 11.66 5.12 1.39
N ILE A 66 11.26 4.22 0.49
CA ILE A 66 10.27 4.48 -0.56
C ILE A 66 9.00 3.64 -0.40
N ASP A 67 9.08 2.57 0.40
CA ASP A 67 7.95 1.69 0.63
C ASP A 67 6.88 2.33 1.51
N ARG A 68 5.68 1.85 1.35
CA ARG A 68 4.52 2.20 2.18
C ARG A 68 3.91 0.96 2.81
N ILE A 69 3.22 1.15 3.92
CA ILE A 69 2.41 0.09 4.53
C ILE A 69 1.29 -0.34 3.58
N GLY A 70 0.90 -1.59 3.69
CA GLY A 70 -0.19 -2.16 2.92
C GLY A 70 -0.57 -3.54 3.44
N MET A 71 -1.22 -4.32 2.59
CA MET A 71 -1.66 -5.67 2.93
C MET A 71 -1.34 -6.62 1.77
N THR A 72 -1.38 -7.92 2.07
CA THR A 72 -1.23 -8.97 1.07
C THR A 72 -2.41 -9.93 1.15
N VAL A 73 -2.91 -10.37 0.01
CA VAL A 73 -3.95 -11.40 -0.08
C VAL A 73 -3.40 -12.72 0.46
N THR A 74 -4.13 -13.35 1.37
CA THR A 74 -3.78 -14.67 1.92
C THR A 74 -4.70 -15.78 1.43
N ALA A 75 -5.99 -15.50 1.27
CA ALA A 75 -6.97 -16.44 0.77
C ALA A 75 -8.20 -15.72 0.18
N ILE A 76 -9.04 -16.46 -0.54
CA ILE A 76 -10.37 -16.03 -0.98
C ILE A 76 -11.33 -17.11 -0.48
N ASP A 77 -12.34 -16.70 0.29
CA ASP A 77 -13.33 -17.64 0.80
C ASP A 77 -14.39 -18.02 -0.25
N ASP A 78 -15.27 -18.96 0.10
CA ASP A 78 -16.29 -19.47 -0.82
C ASP A 78 -17.42 -18.45 -1.11
N SER A 79 -17.48 -17.37 -0.36
CA SER A 79 -18.42 -16.26 -0.59
C SER A 79 -17.81 -15.12 -1.43
N GLY A 80 -16.50 -15.17 -1.73
CA GLY A 80 -15.78 -14.16 -2.49
C GLY A 80 -15.08 -13.10 -1.65
N PHE A 81 -15.17 -13.17 -0.32
CA PHE A 81 -14.41 -12.28 0.55
C PHE A 81 -12.91 -12.62 0.51
N ILE A 82 -12.09 -11.57 0.41
CA ILE A 82 -10.64 -11.69 0.37
C ILE A 82 -10.10 -11.61 1.79
N LYS A 83 -9.38 -12.64 2.22
CA LYS A 83 -8.59 -12.63 3.45
C LYS A 83 -7.22 -12.02 3.17
N PHE A 84 -6.69 -11.31 4.15
CA PHE A 84 -5.46 -10.58 3.99
C PHE A 84 -4.62 -10.58 5.27
N GLU A 85 -3.35 -10.29 5.12
CA GLU A 85 -2.42 -10.02 6.21
C GLU A 85 -1.75 -8.66 5.96
N ARG A 86 -1.34 -8.00 7.04
CA ARG A 86 -0.68 -6.69 6.97
C ARG A 86 0.76 -6.83 6.47
N VAL A 87 1.20 -5.81 5.75
CA VAL A 87 2.60 -5.60 5.37
C VAL A 87 3.02 -4.27 5.99
N GLY A 88 3.88 -4.34 6.99
CA GLY A 88 4.26 -3.18 7.81
C GLY A 88 3.37 -2.95 9.04
N GLY A 89 3.61 -1.86 9.74
CA GLY A 89 2.90 -1.50 10.97
C GLY A 89 1.53 -0.91 10.70
N MET A 90 0.46 -1.66 10.95
CA MET A 90 -0.92 -1.26 10.71
C MET A 90 -1.79 -1.59 11.92
N ASP A 91 -2.61 -0.65 12.36
CA ASP A 91 -3.53 -0.84 13.47
C ASP A 91 -4.87 -1.40 12.97
N ALA A 92 -5.19 -2.63 13.36
CA ALA A 92 -6.42 -3.30 12.95
C ALA A 92 -7.70 -2.55 13.34
N ARG A 93 -7.63 -1.69 14.36
CA ARG A 93 -8.79 -0.94 14.86
C ARG A 93 -9.30 0.12 13.89
N VAL A 94 -8.43 0.64 13.02
CA VAL A 94 -8.78 1.68 12.05
C VAL A 94 -9.08 1.12 10.66
N LEU A 95 -8.95 -0.20 10.46
CA LEU A 95 -9.11 -0.82 9.14
C LEU A 95 -10.57 -1.06 8.75
N ALA A 96 -11.47 -1.25 9.71
CA ALA A 96 -12.87 -1.53 9.39
C ALA A 96 -13.52 -0.35 8.64
N ALA A 97 -14.17 -0.63 7.53
CA ALA A 97 -14.77 0.31 6.59
C ALA A 97 -13.77 1.12 5.73
N GLU A 98 -12.46 0.87 5.84
CA GLU A 98 -11.48 1.48 4.94
C GLU A 98 -11.66 0.99 3.50
N GLN A 99 -11.50 1.93 2.58
CA GLN A 99 -11.50 1.68 1.15
C GLN A 99 -10.11 1.26 0.68
N VAL A 100 -10.07 0.22 -0.14
CA VAL A 100 -8.81 -0.35 -0.61
C VAL A 100 -8.82 -0.59 -2.11
N THR A 101 -7.61 -0.64 -2.68
CA THR A 101 -7.36 -1.22 -4.00
C THR A 101 -6.69 -2.56 -3.81
N VAL A 102 -7.30 -3.62 -4.33
CA VAL A 102 -6.69 -4.94 -4.48
C VAL A 102 -6.02 -4.97 -5.85
N TRP A 103 -4.69 -5.12 -5.86
CA TRP A 103 -3.88 -5.15 -7.09
C TRP A 103 -3.86 -6.56 -7.67
N GLY A 104 -4.97 -6.96 -8.30
CA GLY A 104 -5.11 -8.19 -9.05
C GLY A 104 -4.52 -8.11 -10.46
N ASP A 105 -4.96 -8.97 -11.37
CA ASP A 105 -4.64 -8.84 -12.80
C ASP A 105 -5.17 -7.51 -13.37
N GLU A 106 -6.23 -6.99 -12.74
CA GLU A 106 -6.70 -5.61 -12.85
C GLU A 106 -6.97 -5.05 -11.44
N PRO A 107 -6.86 -3.73 -11.24
CA PRO A 107 -7.14 -3.11 -9.95
C PRO A 107 -8.61 -3.23 -9.59
N LEU A 108 -8.91 -3.78 -8.42
CA LEU A 108 -10.26 -3.90 -7.90
C LEU A 108 -10.46 -2.96 -6.71
N PHE A 109 -11.55 -2.22 -6.73
CA PHE A 109 -12.01 -1.50 -5.55
C PHE A 109 -12.59 -2.48 -4.53
N GLY A 110 -12.28 -2.29 -3.26
CA GLY A 110 -12.84 -3.08 -2.16
C GLY A 110 -13.02 -2.27 -0.89
N VAL A 111 -13.78 -2.82 0.03
CA VAL A 111 -14.00 -2.25 1.35
C VAL A 111 -13.66 -3.31 2.41
N ILE A 112 -12.90 -2.91 3.42
CA ILE A 112 -12.61 -3.80 4.54
C ILE A 112 -13.84 -3.94 5.41
N THR A 113 -14.32 -5.16 5.56
CA THR A 113 -15.50 -5.52 6.33
C THR A 113 -15.13 -6.38 7.54
N SER A 114 -15.99 -6.39 8.54
CA SER A 114 -15.90 -7.27 9.71
C SER A 114 -17.24 -7.92 9.98
N THR A 115 -17.25 -9.02 10.72
CA THR A 115 -18.51 -9.63 11.18
C THR A 115 -19.34 -8.59 11.92
N PRO A 116 -20.61 -8.36 11.49
CA PRO A 116 -21.48 -7.43 12.17
C PRO A 116 -21.72 -7.82 13.64
N PRO A 117 -21.89 -6.87 14.56
CA PRO A 117 -22.08 -7.14 15.99
C PRO A 117 -23.21 -8.13 16.32
N HIS A 118 -24.31 -8.07 15.60
CA HIS A 118 -25.46 -8.95 15.79
C HIS A 118 -25.23 -10.41 15.35
N LEU A 119 -24.16 -10.68 14.62
CA LEU A 119 -23.73 -12.03 14.24
C LEU A 119 -22.49 -12.48 15.04
N ALA A 120 -21.91 -11.58 15.84
CA ALA A 120 -20.81 -11.93 16.74
C ALA A 120 -21.39 -12.68 17.97
N SER A 121 -20.77 -13.77 18.37
CA SER A 121 -21.18 -14.54 19.53
C SER A 121 -20.50 -14.04 20.79
N GLY A 122 -21.27 -13.54 21.80
CA GLY A 122 -20.81 -13.30 23.14
C GLY A 122 -19.97 -12.03 23.32
N ASP A 123 -18.97 -12.06 24.21
CA ASP A 123 -18.11 -10.94 24.62
C ASP A 123 -17.16 -10.36 23.54
N ASP A 124 -17.21 -10.88 22.33
CA ASP A 124 -16.32 -10.46 21.23
C ASP A 124 -16.65 -9.05 20.69
N ASP A 125 -17.84 -8.54 21.02
CA ASP A 125 -18.27 -7.18 20.63
C ASP A 125 -17.49 -6.07 21.33
N LYS A 126 -16.86 -6.39 22.47
CA LYS A 126 -16.08 -5.43 23.28
C LYS A 126 -14.57 -5.49 23.02
N LYS A 127 -14.09 -6.50 22.29
CA LYS A 127 -12.68 -6.65 21.99
C LYS A 127 -12.31 -5.94 20.69
N ALA A 128 -11.11 -5.36 20.66
CA ALA A 128 -10.56 -4.84 19.40
C ALA A 128 -10.49 -5.97 18.37
N LYS A 129 -11.08 -5.74 17.17
CA LYS A 129 -11.03 -6.69 16.07
C LYS A 129 -9.58 -6.99 15.71
N LYS A 130 -9.28 -8.26 15.48
CA LYS A 130 -7.99 -8.68 14.95
C LYS A 130 -8.06 -8.67 13.42
N ILE A 131 -6.91 -8.69 12.74
CA ILE A 131 -6.86 -8.77 11.28
C ILE A 131 -7.52 -10.03 10.75
N GLU A 132 -7.39 -11.14 11.46
CA GLU A 132 -8.03 -12.43 11.15
C GLU A 132 -9.56 -12.34 11.07
N ASP A 133 -10.16 -11.39 11.82
CA ASP A 133 -11.61 -11.16 11.85
C ASP A 133 -12.10 -10.26 10.70
N LEU A 134 -11.16 -9.67 9.95
CA LEU A 134 -11.45 -8.77 8.85
C LEU A 134 -11.41 -9.50 7.50
N SER A 135 -12.11 -8.95 6.55
CA SER A 135 -12.11 -9.42 5.16
C SER A 135 -12.30 -8.22 4.23
N ILE A 136 -11.99 -8.37 2.95
CA ILE A 136 -12.28 -7.35 1.95
C ILE A 136 -13.41 -7.85 1.07
N ASP A 137 -14.42 -7.01 0.93
CA ASP A 137 -15.53 -7.18 0.00
C ASP A 137 -15.25 -6.36 -1.26
N VAL A 138 -15.25 -7.01 -2.41
CA VAL A 138 -15.08 -6.39 -3.73
C VAL A 138 -16.37 -6.44 -4.56
N GLY A 139 -17.49 -6.90 -3.98
CA GLY A 139 -18.80 -6.97 -4.62
C GLY A 139 -18.90 -8.05 -5.71
N MET A 140 -18.06 -9.08 -5.67
CA MET A 140 -17.98 -10.14 -6.67
C MET A 140 -18.14 -11.53 -6.03
N THR A 141 -18.58 -12.51 -6.81
CA THR A 141 -18.62 -13.91 -6.38
C THR A 141 -17.21 -14.51 -6.27
N ALA A 142 -17.08 -15.62 -5.51
CA ALA A 142 -15.80 -16.30 -5.35
C ALA A 142 -15.16 -16.71 -6.70
N ASP A 143 -15.94 -17.19 -7.63
CA ASP A 143 -15.47 -17.61 -8.96
C ASP A 143 -14.96 -16.43 -9.81
N GLU A 144 -15.56 -15.27 -9.65
CA GLU A 144 -15.12 -14.04 -10.33
C GLU A 144 -13.84 -13.51 -9.71
N VAL A 145 -13.77 -13.40 -8.38
CA VAL A 145 -12.59 -12.95 -7.65
C VAL A 145 -11.38 -13.83 -7.94
N LYS A 146 -11.55 -15.16 -7.88
CA LYS A 146 -10.47 -16.16 -8.11
C LYS A 146 -9.88 -16.11 -9.53
N LYS A 147 -10.57 -15.51 -10.51
CA LYS A 147 -10.02 -15.30 -11.85
C LYS A 147 -9.01 -14.15 -11.90
N ILE A 148 -9.17 -13.16 -11.03
CA ILE A 148 -8.44 -11.88 -11.07
C ILE A 148 -7.44 -11.79 -9.92
N VAL A 149 -7.79 -12.34 -8.74
CA VAL A 149 -7.02 -12.22 -7.50
C VAL A 149 -6.44 -13.55 -7.06
N ARG A 150 -5.20 -13.53 -6.61
CA ARG A 150 -4.47 -14.70 -6.08
C ARG A 150 -3.75 -14.36 -4.78
N PRO A 151 -3.53 -15.32 -3.88
CA PRO A 151 -2.66 -15.13 -2.71
C PRO A 151 -1.29 -14.55 -3.10
N GLY A 152 -0.78 -13.64 -2.27
CA GLY A 152 0.45 -12.91 -2.51
C GLY A 152 0.28 -11.56 -3.23
N MET A 153 -0.86 -11.30 -3.85
CA MET A 153 -1.16 -9.99 -4.46
C MET A 153 -1.29 -8.92 -3.40
N ARG A 154 -0.94 -7.67 -3.77
CA ARG A 154 -0.87 -6.55 -2.83
C ARG A 154 -2.19 -5.80 -2.74
N ILE A 155 -2.38 -5.17 -1.59
CA ILE A 155 -3.56 -4.36 -1.31
C ILE A 155 -3.07 -3.05 -0.69
N THR A 156 -3.61 -1.92 -1.16
CA THR A 156 -3.31 -0.59 -0.61
C THR A 156 -4.58 0.10 -0.19
N CYS A 157 -4.55 0.85 0.92
CA CYS A 157 -5.65 1.74 1.29
C CYS A 157 -5.69 2.93 0.31
N LEU A 158 -6.89 3.31 -0.15
CA LEU A 158 -7.09 4.43 -1.07
C LEU A 158 -6.78 5.76 -0.40
N LEU A 159 -7.12 5.90 0.87
CA LEU A 159 -6.87 7.08 1.67
C LEU A 159 -6.40 6.61 3.05
N TYR A 160 -5.10 6.33 3.19
CA TYR A 160 -4.52 6.28 4.52
C TYR A 160 -4.25 7.73 4.98
N THR A 161 -5.32 8.50 5.07
CA THR A 161 -5.33 9.76 5.78
C THR A 161 -5.99 9.53 7.13
N SER A 162 -5.23 9.01 8.08
CA SER A 162 -5.54 9.36 9.44
C SER A 162 -5.41 10.88 9.51
N PRO A 163 -6.47 11.65 9.80
CA PRO A 163 -6.30 13.05 10.10
C PRO A 163 -5.31 13.11 11.26
N SER A 164 -4.12 13.62 11.00
CA SER A 164 -3.17 13.86 12.05
C SER A 164 -3.81 14.82 13.03
N PRO A 165 -3.84 14.53 14.35
CA PRO A 165 -4.35 15.51 15.33
C PRO A 165 -3.49 16.77 15.40
N ARG A 166 -2.59 16.97 14.45
CA ARG A 166 -1.68 18.12 14.32
C ARG A 166 -1.92 18.94 13.05
N ASP A 167 -2.91 18.58 12.22
CA ASP A 167 -3.34 19.38 11.06
C ASP A 167 -4.49 20.32 11.45
#